data_4427489b6303b78fb2e08f1b93b18f00
#
_entry.id   4427489b6303b78fb2e08f1b93b18f00
#
_cell.length_a   1.000
_cell.length_b   1.000
_cell.length_c   1.000
_cell.angle_alpha   90.00
_cell.angle_beta   90.00
_cell.angle_gamma   90.00
#
_symmetry.space_group_name_H-M   'P 1'
#
loop_
_entity.id
_entity.type
_entity.pdbx_description
1 polymer ?
#
loop_
_entity_poly.entity_id
_entity_poly.type
_entity_poly.pdbx_seq_one_letter_code
_entity_poly.pdbx_strand_id
1 'polypeptide(L)'
;MRKLPRMLAAAALVTALAAPPIARADSDPASDTLLLQDVYLPIQPPMPPAYASAIRSMAASAKKAGFQLKVAIVATPNDLGLVPQLFNKPQAYAPYLGREIDFQKKNSLLVVMPAGYGTNDVLPKVAASIKSLPAPGASLDSIGKGTLTAIGHMSAAAGHPVPVPKVKSGGGSGGSTSPAVIFGVPVLFLALAGGLMALRRRQTPPPRAAASDGERAGEKETAAP
;
A
#
# COMPACT_ATOMS: atom_id res chain seq x y z
N MET A 1 41.71 59.18 26.01
CA MET A 1 42.46 58.24 25.16
C MET A 1 41.62 56.93 25.02
N ARG A 2 41.29 56.56 23.78
CA ARG A 2 40.67 55.31 23.28
C ARG A 2 39.37 54.81 23.91
N LYS A 3 38.27 55.35 23.38
CA LYS A 3 36.91 54.72 23.39
C LYS A 3 36.73 54.05 22.06
N LEU A 4 36.50 52.70 22.06
CA LEU A 4 35.95 51.90 20.99
C LEU A 4 36.03 50.41 21.42
N PRO A 5 35.16 49.51 21.04
CA PRO A 5 33.87 49.62 20.38
C PRO A 5 32.73 48.88 21.11
N ARG A 6 31.58 49.49 21.13
CA ARG A 6 30.33 48.89 21.62
C ARG A 6 29.32 48.58 20.48
N MET A 7 29.77 48.34 19.27
CA MET A 7 28.90 48.21 18.10
C MET A 7 28.88 46.82 17.45
N LEU A 8 29.33 45.76 18.10
CA LEU A 8 29.34 44.41 17.53
C LEU A 8 28.39 43.42 18.18
N ALA A 9 27.55 43.86 19.13
CA ALA A 9 26.62 42.94 19.83
C ALA A 9 25.14 43.00 19.35
N ALA A 10 24.83 43.83 18.35
CA ALA A 10 23.43 44.01 17.92
C ALA A 10 23.07 43.30 16.60
N ALA A 11 23.97 42.59 15.97
CA ALA A 11 23.72 41.95 14.66
C ALA A 11 23.36 40.44 14.74
N ALA A 12 23.41 39.82 15.91
CA ALA A 12 23.19 38.36 16.07
C ALA A 12 21.78 37.95 16.51
N LEU A 13 20.84 38.87 16.67
CA LEU A 13 19.49 38.57 17.26
C LEU A 13 18.34 38.66 16.25
N VAL A 14 18.53 38.79 14.97
CA VAL A 14 17.44 38.93 13.98
C VAL A 14 17.25 37.74 13.07
N THR A 15 18.08 36.71 13.13
CA THR A 15 18.01 35.55 12.22
C THR A 15 17.21 34.35 12.79
N ALA A 16 16.58 34.46 13.95
CA ALA A 16 15.90 33.32 14.60
C ALA A 16 14.38 33.24 14.41
N LEU A 17 13.76 34.07 13.55
CA LEU A 17 12.28 34.16 13.46
C LEU A 17 11.71 33.91 12.05
N ALA A 18 12.37 33.19 11.21
CA ALA A 18 11.80 32.78 9.92
C ALA A 18 11.85 31.25 9.75
N ALA A 19 11.37 30.50 10.75
CA ALA A 19 10.87 29.17 10.44
C ALA A 19 9.53 29.39 9.72
N PRO A 20 9.40 28.99 8.43
CA PRO A 20 8.08 29.03 7.80
C PRO A 20 7.14 28.18 8.67
N PRO A 21 5.90 28.65 8.94
CA PRO A 21 4.92 27.77 9.52
C PRO A 21 4.87 26.55 8.63
N ILE A 22 5.08 25.36 9.19
CA ILE A 22 4.80 24.12 8.51
C ILE A 22 3.30 24.22 8.19
N ALA A 23 2.98 24.63 6.96
CA ALA A 23 1.64 24.55 6.43
C ALA A 23 1.31 23.05 6.48
N ARG A 24 0.64 22.62 7.56
CA ARG A 24 -0.09 21.37 7.51
C ARG A 24 -1.10 21.60 6.42
N ALA A 25 -0.92 20.92 5.30
CA ALA A 25 -1.94 20.81 4.31
C ALA A 25 -3.15 20.23 5.05
N ASP A 26 -4.14 21.08 5.19
CA ASP A 26 -5.36 20.87 5.95
C ASP A 26 -6.29 20.06 5.05
N SER A 27 -5.91 18.81 4.76
CA SER A 27 -6.67 17.93 3.88
C SER A 27 -7.28 16.77 4.67
N ASP A 28 -8.39 16.30 4.16
CA ASP A 28 -9.02 15.08 4.61
C ASP A 28 -8.09 13.88 4.26
N PRO A 29 -7.59 13.10 5.24
CA PRO A 29 -6.69 11.98 4.97
C PRO A 29 -7.23 10.96 3.98
N ALA A 30 -8.57 10.82 3.92
CA ALA A 30 -9.21 9.92 2.98
C ALA A 30 -9.13 10.46 1.55
N SER A 31 -9.30 11.78 1.34
CA SER A 31 -9.20 12.38 0.01
C SER A 31 -7.80 12.21 -0.57
N ASP A 32 -6.76 12.54 0.18
CA ASP A 32 -5.37 12.40 -0.26
C ASP A 32 -5.02 10.95 -0.67
N THR A 33 -5.48 10.00 0.15
CA THR A 33 -5.26 8.58 -0.15
C THR A 33 -6.03 8.15 -1.41
N LEU A 34 -7.30 8.55 -1.52
CA LEU A 34 -8.17 8.11 -2.60
C LEU A 34 -7.86 8.75 -3.94
N LEU A 35 -7.15 9.86 -3.98
CA LEU A 35 -6.61 10.39 -5.24
C LEU A 35 -5.66 9.40 -5.91
N LEU A 36 -4.85 8.70 -5.13
CA LEU A 36 -3.81 7.79 -5.62
C LEU A 36 -4.19 6.31 -5.52
N GLN A 37 -5.09 5.93 -4.60
CA GLN A 37 -5.47 4.56 -4.31
C GLN A 37 -6.99 4.37 -4.44
N ASP A 38 -7.43 3.12 -4.53
CA ASP A 38 -8.86 2.81 -4.57
C ASP A 38 -9.47 2.55 -3.18
N VAL A 39 -8.64 2.44 -2.12
CA VAL A 39 -9.09 2.13 -0.75
C VAL A 39 -8.34 2.96 0.28
N TYR A 40 -9.09 3.70 1.09
CA TYR A 40 -8.63 4.31 2.33
C TYR A 40 -9.02 3.42 3.52
N LEU A 41 -8.08 3.17 4.41
CA LEU A 41 -8.26 2.40 5.64
C LEU A 41 -7.97 3.26 6.87
N PRO A 42 -8.63 3.01 8.02
CA PRO A 42 -8.38 3.75 9.24
C PRO A 42 -6.93 3.62 9.68
N ILE A 43 -6.39 4.74 10.21
CA ILE A 43 -4.99 4.84 10.61
C ILE A 43 -4.82 4.39 12.07
N GLN A 44 -5.76 4.78 12.94
CA GLN A 44 -5.72 4.47 14.37
C GLN A 44 -7.13 4.22 14.93
N PRO A 45 -7.39 2.98 15.40
CA PRO A 45 -6.56 1.77 15.27
C PRO A 45 -6.51 1.26 13.83
N PRO A 46 -5.42 0.62 13.40
CA PRO A 46 -5.29 0.13 12.04
C PRO A 46 -6.21 -1.07 11.78
N MET A 47 -6.74 -1.16 10.56
CA MET A 47 -7.53 -2.30 10.12
C MET A 47 -6.73 -3.61 10.24
N PRO A 48 -7.30 -4.71 10.78
CA PRO A 48 -6.63 -6.00 10.78
C PRO A 48 -6.13 -6.40 9.40
N PRO A 49 -4.88 -6.89 9.26
CA PRO A 49 -4.24 -7.12 7.95
C PRO A 49 -5.03 -8.03 7.01
N ALA A 50 -5.73 -9.02 7.56
CA ALA A 50 -6.57 -9.93 6.78
C ALA A 50 -7.73 -9.20 6.09
N TYR A 51 -8.43 -8.31 6.82
CA TYR A 51 -9.48 -7.47 6.25
C TYR A 51 -8.92 -6.42 5.29
N ALA A 52 -7.82 -5.76 5.65
CA ALA A 52 -7.18 -4.77 4.81
C ALA A 52 -6.80 -5.34 3.42
N SER A 53 -6.19 -6.53 3.40
CA SER A 53 -5.83 -7.24 2.19
C SER A 53 -7.07 -7.67 1.39
N ALA A 54 -8.07 -8.25 2.05
CA ALA A 54 -9.30 -8.72 1.41
C ALA A 54 -10.08 -7.56 0.75
N ILE A 55 -10.20 -6.41 1.44
CA ILE A 55 -10.89 -5.23 0.92
C ILE A 55 -10.19 -4.66 -0.31
N ARG A 56 -8.85 -4.49 -0.25
CA ARG A 56 -8.08 -4.02 -1.41
C ARG A 56 -8.19 -4.97 -2.59
N SER A 57 -8.09 -6.28 -2.35
CA SER A 57 -8.24 -7.30 -3.37
C SER A 57 -9.63 -7.29 -4.02
N MET A 58 -10.67 -7.12 -3.20
CA MET A 58 -12.05 -7.09 -3.68
C MET A 58 -12.36 -5.82 -4.48
N ALA A 59 -11.87 -4.64 -4.04
CA ALA A 59 -11.96 -3.40 -4.81
C ALA A 59 -11.24 -3.51 -6.17
N ALA A 60 -10.04 -4.10 -6.18
CA ALA A 60 -9.29 -4.36 -7.40
C ALA A 60 -10.02 -5.34 -8.33
N SER A 61 -10.68 -6.36 -7.78
CA SER A 61 -11.48 -7.31 -8.56
C SER A 61 -12.72 -6.67 -9.16
N ALA A 62 -13.41 -5.81 -8.42
CA ALA A 62 -14.55 -5.04 -8.92
C ALA A 62 -14.12 -4.12 -10.08
N LYS A 63 -12.99 -3.44 -9.94
CA LYS A 63 -12.40 -2.60 -10.99
C LYS A 63 -12.07 -3.39 -12.24
N LYS A 64 -11.44 -4.57 -12.10
CA LYS A 64 -11.15 -5.47 -13.23
C LYS A 64 -12.41 -5.97 -13.92
N ALA A 65 -13.49 -6.19 -13.17
CA ALA A 65 -14.78 -6.58 -13.69
C ALA A 65 -15.55 -5.42 -14.40
N GLY A 66 -15.03 -4.18 -14.32
CA GLY A 66 -15.66 -3.01 -14.95
C GLY A 66 -16.41 -2.09 -13.98
N PHE A 67 -16.41 -2.37 -12.69
CA PHE A 67 -17.01 -1.51 -11.66
C PHE A 67 -15.91 -0.85 -10.84
N GLN A 68 -15.51 0.36 -11.24
CA GLN A 68 -14.52 1.14 -10.50
C GLN A 68 -15.18 1.75 -9.26
N LEU A 69 -14.81 1.24 -8.09
CA LEU A 69 -15.32 1.67 -6.80
C LEU A 69 -14.15 2.15 -5.92
N LYS A 70 -14.27 3.36 -5.40
CA LYS A 70 -13.42 3.86 -4.33
C LYS A 70 -14.09 3.58 -2.98
N VAL A 71 -13.30 3.22 -1.98
CA VAL A 71 -13.81 2.80 -0.67
C VAL A 71 -13.09 3.58 0.43
N ALA A 72 -13.84 4.32 1.24
CA ALA A 72 -13.34 5.00 2.44
C ALA A 72 -13.87 4.31 3.69
N ILE A 73 -12.99 3.83 4.55
CA ILE A 73 -13.35 3.24 5.84
C ILE A 73 -12.91 4.17 6.94
N VAL A 74 -13.88 4.69 7.69
CA VAL A 74 -13.72 5.63 8.79
C VAL A 74 -14.15 4.94 10.08
N ALA A 75 -13.20 4.59 10.93
CA ALA A 75 -13.46 3.89 12.18
C ALA A 75 -13.59 4.86 13.38
N THR A 76 -12.94 6.01 13.30
CA THR A 76 -12.87 7.01 14.36
C THR A 76 -13.05 8.43 13.81
N PRO A 77 -13.40 9.42 14.65
CA PRO A 77 -13.43 10.83 14.22
C PRO A 77 -12.10 11.35 13.68
N ASN A 78 -10.98 10.80 14.14
CA ASN A 78 -9.64 11.21 13.72
C ASN A 78 -9.35 10.88 12.25
N ASP A 79 -10.04 9.89 11.69
CA ASP A 79 -9.90 9.50 10.27
C ASP A 79 -10.51 10.56 9.33
N LEU A 80 -11.30 11.51 9.85
CA LEU A 80 -11.98 12.56 9.09
C LEU A 80 -11.20 13.89 9.04
N GLY A 81 -10.02 13.94 9.69
CA GLY A 81 -9.21 15.16 9.69
C GLY A 81 -9.98 16.39 10.16
N LEU A 82 -10.29 17.30 9.23
CA LEU A 82 -10.93 18.60 9.53
C LEU A 82 -12.44 18.56 9.70
N VAL A 83 -13.08 17.45 9.38
CA VAL A 83 -14.55 17.34 9.39
C VAL A 83 -15.06 16.28 10.38
N PRO A 84 -14.54 16.21 11.64
CA PRO A 84 -14.92 15.19 12.61
C PRO A 84 -16.42 15.21 12.96
N GLN A 85 -17.11 16.32 12.73
CA GLN A 85 -18.55 16.47 12.90
C GLN A 85 -19.38 15.59 11.93
N LEU A 86 -18.74 15.06 10.87
CA LEU A 86 -19.35 14.11 9.94
C LEU A 86 -19.18 12.65 10.36
N PHE A 87 -18.50 12.40 11.49
CA PHE A 87 -18.39 11.05 12.03
C PHE A 87 -19.76 10.44 12.30
N ASN A 88 -19.94 9.18 11.98
CA ASN A 88 -21.21 8.45 12.03
C ASN A 88 -22.34 9.02 11.15
N LYS A 89 -21.98 9.87 10.17
CA LYS A 89 -22.90 10.38 9.15
C LYS A 89 -22.38 10.00 7.75
N PRO A 90 -22.28 8.70 7.41
CA PRO A 90 -21.61 8.26 6.20
C PRO A 90 -22.24 8.83 4.93
N GLN A 91 -23.58 8.98 4.91
CA GLN A 91 -24.26 9.54 3.73
C GLN A 91 -24.09 11.06 3.60
N ALA A 92 -23.77 11.78 4.67
CA ALA A 92 -23.41 13.19 4.60
C ALA A 92 -21.94 13.38 4.19
N TYR A 93 -21.06 12.48 4.65
CA TYR A 93 -19.64 12.53 4.32
C TYR A 93 -19.34 12.07 2.89
N ALA A 94 -20.07 11.10 2.34
CA ALA A 94 -19.81 10.59 1.00
C ALA A 94 -19.83 11.66 -0.11
N PRO A 95 -20.82 12.57 -0.22
CA PRO A 95 -20.79 13.63 -1.22
C PRO A 95 -19.76 14.74 -0.90
N TYR A 96 -19.36 14.93 0.37
CA TYR A 96 -18.26 15.81 0.74
C TYR A 96 -16.95 15.25 0.16
N LEU A 97 -16.59 14.02 0.52
CA LEU A 97 -15.40 13.34 0.03
C LEU A 97 -15.41 13.17 -1.48
N GLY A 98 -16.57 12.88 -2.07
CA GLY A 98 -16.71 12.74 -3.53
C GLY A 98 -16.26 13.99 -4.27
N ARG A 99 -16.66 15.18 -3.80
CA ARG A 99 -16.23 16.47 -4.39
C ARG A 99 -14.72 16.68 -4.33
N GLU A 100 -14.07 16.18 -3.29
CA GLU A 100 -12.63 16.33 -3.12
C GLU A 100 -11.81 15.39 -4.02
N ILE A 101 -12.36 14.22 -4.37
CA ILE A 101 -11.67 13.24 -5.21
C ILE A 101 -12.05 13.30 -6.70
N ASP A 102 -13.09 14.02 -7.08
CA ASP A 102 -13.65 14.01 -8.44
C ASP A 102 -13.06 15.08 -9.38
N PHE A 103 -11.85 15.59 -9.10
CA PHE A 103 -11.22 16.64 -9.91
C PHE A 103 -11.07 16.30 -11.39
N GLN A 104 -10.82 15.05 -11.74
CA GLN A 104 -10.54 14.64 -13.11
C GLN A 104 -11.57 13.65 -13.66
N LYS A 105 -12.17 12.86 -12.80
CA LYS A 105 -13.11 11.81 -13.19
C LYS A 105 -14.05 11.51 -12.02
N LYS A 106 -15.33 11.40 -12.34
CA LYS A 106 -16.31 10.91 -11.38
C LYS A 106 -15.99 9.48 -10.96
N ASN A 107 -16.01 9.24 -9.65
CA ASN A 107 -15.71 7.95 -9.07
C ASN A 107 -16.88 7.47 -8.22
N SER A 108 -17.34 6.25 -8.48
CA SER A 108 -18.27 5.62 -7.55
C SER A 108 -17.60 5.46 -6.20
N LEU A 109 -18.22 5.97 -5.15
CA LEU A 109 -17.67 6.00 -3.79
C LEU A 109 -18.57 5.26 -2.81
N LEU A 110 -17.96 4.42 -1.98
CA LEU A 110 -18.53 3.82 -0.79
C LEU A 110 -17.81 4.35 0.44
N VAL A 111 -18.56 4.90 1.38
CA VAL A 111 -18.09 5.26 2.72
C VAL A 111 -18.67 4.28 3.73
N VAL A 112 -17.81 3.75 4.61
CA VAL A 112 -18.20 2.84 5.67
C VAL A 112 -17.81 3.41 7.02
N MET A 113 -18.78 3.54 7.92
CA MET A 113 -18.61 4.01 9.29
C MET A 113 -19.31 3.07 10.27
N PRO A 114 -19.05 3.14 11.58
CA PRO A 114 -19.76 2.34 12.57
C PRO A 114 -21.30 2.43 12.48
N ALA A 115 -21.82 3.61 12.14
CA ALA A 115 -23.26 3.87 12.05
C ALA A 115 -23.89 3.41 10.71
N GLY A 116 -23.11 2.98 9.71
CA GLY A 116 -23.65 2.53 8.44
C GLY A 116 -22.81 2.85 7.22
N TYR A 117 -23.49 3.03 6.10
CA TYR A 117 -22.89 3.19 4.77
C TYR A 117 -23.36 4.49 4.12
N GLY A 118 -22.48 5.09 3.32
CA GLY A 118 -22.78 6.23 2.47
C GLY A 118 -22.26 6.02 1.08
N THR A 119 -22.90 6.61 0.08
CA THR A 119 -22.48 6.50 -1.31
C THR A 119 -22.50 7.83 -2.00
N ASN A 120 -21.61 8.00 -2.98
CA ASN A 120 -21.61 9.11 -3.90
C ASN A 120 -21.35 8.63 -5.33
N ASP A 121 -21.98 9.28 -6.29
CA ASP A 121 -21.83 9.01 -7.75
C ASP A 121 -22.03 7.54 -8.15
N VAL A 122 -23.05 6.90 -7.58
CA VAL A 122 -23.45 5.53 -7.93
C VAL A 122 -24.88 5.51 -8.49
N LEU A 123 -25.18 4.53 -9.33
CA LEU A 123 -26.54 4.33 -9.84
C LEU A 123 -27.52 4.09 -8.66
N PRO A 124 -28.77 4.57 -8.77
CA PRO A 124 -29.77 4.39 -7.70
C PRO A 124 -29.95 2.94 -7.25
N LYS A 125 -29.94 1.96 -8.19
CA LYS A 125 -30.03 0.54 -7.88
C LYS A 125 -28.83 0.03 -7.07
N VAL A 126 -27.64 0.58 -7.30
CA VAL A 126 -26.41 0.24 -6.56
C VAL A 126 -26.48 0.82 -5.15
N ALA A 127 -26.86 2.09 -4.99
CA ALA A 127 -27.10 2.68 -3.69
C ALA A 127 -28.19 1.94 -2.88
N ALA A 128 -29.25 1.52 -3.55
CA ALA A 128 -30.34 0.77 -2.91
C ALA A 128 -29.89 -0.62 -2.38
N SER A 129 -28.90 -1.24 -3.03
CA SER A 129 -28.45 -2.59 -2.68
C SER A 129 -27.81 -2.71 -1.29
N ILE A 130 -27.37 -1.61 -0.71
CA ILE A 130 -26.75 -1.58 0.63
C ILE A 130 -27.65 -0.96 1.71
N LYS A 131 -28.81 -0.41 1.34
CA LYS A 131 -29.71 0.27 2.32
C LYS A 131 -30.25 -0.66 3.40
N SER A 132 -30.44 -1.95 3.07
CA SER A 132 -30.94 -2.97 4.00
C SER A 132 -29.83 -3.63 4.82
N LEU A 133 -28.56 -3.32 4.57
CA LEU A 133 -27.48 -3.90 5.34
C LEU A 133 -27.47 -3.33 6.76
N PRO A 134 -27.27 -4.19 7.77
CA PRO A 134 -27.11 -3.71 9.14
C PRO A 134 -25.87 -2.82 9.26
N ALA A 135 -25.95 -1.83 10.14
CA ALA A 135 -24.79 -0.99 10.46
C ALA A 135 -23.62 -1.87 10.94
N PRO A 136 -22.38 -1.58 10.52
CA PRO A 136 -21.23 -2.42 10.86
C PRO A 136 -20.96 -2.51 12.37
N GLY A 137 -21.27 -1.44 13.13
CA GLY A 137 -20.85 -1.32 14.53
C GLY A 137 -19.41 -0.86 14.67
N ALA A 138 -18.93 -0.73 15.90
CA ALA A 138 -17.66 -0.03 16.20
C ALA A 138 -16.41 -0.92 16.09
N SER A 139 -16.55 -2.26 16.05
CA SER A 139 -15.36 -3.11 15.97
C SER A 139 -14.78 -3.15 14.57
N LEU A 140 -13.45 -3.13 14.45
CA LEU A 140 -12.77 -3.17 13.15
C LEU A 140 -13.09 -4.46 12.36
N ASP A 141 -13.32 -5.58 13.04
CA ASP A 141 -13.73 -6.82 12.41
C ASP A 141 -15.12 -6.71 11.78
N SER A 142 -16.07 -6.09 12.50
CA SER A 142 -17.42 -5.89 11.96
C SER A 142 -17.45 -4.84 10.85
N ILE A 143 -16.64 -3.77 10.96
CA ILE A 143 -16.47 -2.79 9.88
C ILE A 143 -15.86 -3.47 8.65
N GLY A 144 -14.80 -4.27 8.82
CA GLY A 144 -14.18 -5.01 7.72
C GLY A 144 -15.14 -5.98 7.04
N LYS A 145 -15.88 -6.77 7.81
CA LYS A 145 -16.90 -7.69 7.32
C LYS A 145 -18.05 -6.96 6.59
N GLY A 146 -18.54 -5.88 7.19
CA GLY A 146 -19.58 -5.04 6.59
C GLY A 146 -19.13 -4.43 5.27
N THR A 147 -17.86 -3.97 5.19
CA THR A 147 -17.27 -3.43 3.97
C THR A 147 -17.23 -4.46 2.84
N LEU A 148 -16.75 -5.67 3.11
CA LEU A 148 -16.72 -6.74 2.12
C LEU A 148 -18.12 -7.09 1.61
N THR A 149 -19.09 -7.17 2.51
CA THR A 149 -20.48 -7.40 2.16
C THR A 149 -21.04 -6.28 1.29
N ALA A 150 -20.80 -5.02 1.66
CA ALA A 150 -21.27 -3.86 0.89
C ALA A 150 -20.67 -3.81 -0.52
N ILE A 151 -19.36 -4.03 -0.67
CA ILE A 151 -18.72 -4.12 -1.99
C ILE A 151 -19.35 -5.22 -2.85
N GLY A 152 -19.62 -6.39 -2.28
CA GLY A 152 -20.26 -7.52 -2.97
C GLY A 152 -21.65 -7.16 -3.48
N HIS A 153 -22.49 -6.57 -2.63
CA HIS A 153 -23.84 -6.12 -3.02
C HIS A 153 -23.81 -5.04 -4.09
N MET A 154 -22.94 -4.03 -3.94
CA MET A 154 -22.81 -2.95 -4.91
C MET A 154 -22.32 -3.46 -6.26
N SER A 155 -21.30 -4.33 -6.27
CA SER A 155 -20.75 -4.92 -7.49
C SER A 155 -21.79 -5.76 -8.23
N ALA A 156 -22.54 -6.60 -7.50
CA ALA A 156 -23.61 -7.38 -8.08
C ALA A 156 -24.73 -6.51 -8.65
N ALA A 157 -25.17 -5.47 -7.92
CA ALA A 157 -26.17 -4.52 -8.38
C ALA A 157 -25.69 -3.68 -9.58
N ALA A 158 -24.40 -3.44 -9.70
CA ALA A 158 -23.78 -2.79 -10.86
C ALA A 158 -23.74 -3.71 -12.10
N GLY A 159 -23.97 -5.02 -11.94
CA GLY A 159 -23.84 -6.01 -13.02
C GLY A 159 -22.45 -6.65 -13.13
N HIS A 160 -21.60 -6.43 -12.13
CA HIS A 160 -20.22 -6.89 -12.08
C HIS A 160 -19.97 -7.70 -10.80
N PRO A 161 -20.64 -8.85 -10.58
CA PRO A 161 -20.54 -9.58 -9.32
C PRO A 161 -19.12 -10.05 -9.06
N VAL A 162 -18.64 -9.82 -7.83
CA VAL A 162 -17.35 -10.32 -7.35
C VAL A 162 -17.57 -11.21 -6.13
N PRO A 163 -16.81 -12.30 -5.98
CA PRO A 163 -16.95 -13.18 -4.83
C PRO A 163 -16.50 -12.48 -3.55
N VAL A 164 -17.30 -12.59 -2.49
CA VAL A 164 -16.97 -12.07 -1.17
C VAL A 164 -16.04 -13.05 -0.47
N PRO A 165 -14.79 -12.69 -0.15
CA PRO A 165 -13.86 -13.60 0.52
C PRO A 165 -14.29 -13.85 1.97
N LYS A 166 -14.15 -15.09 2.41
CA LYS A 166 -14.32 -15.44 3.83
C LYS A 166 -13.04 -15.10 4.57
N VAL A 167 -13.07 -14.05 5.37
CA VAL A 167 -11.98 -13.68 6.28
C VAL A 167 -12.22 -14.33 7.62
N LYS A 168 -11.26 -15.12 8.11
CA LYS A 168 -11.31 -15.62 9.49
C LYS A 168 -11.03 -14.45 10.42
N SER A 169 -11.97 -14.13 11.29
CA SER A 169 -11.76 -13.15 12.37
C SER A 169 -10.68 -13.72 13.29
N GLY A 170 -9.49 -13.17 13.23
CA GLY A 170 -8.45 -13.43 14.19
C GLY A 170 -8.79 -12.65 15.46
N GLY A 171 -9.36 -13.29 16.43
CA GLY A 171 -9.42 -12.72 17.77
C GLY A 171 -7.99 -12.42 18.24
N GLY A 172 -7.73 -11.16 18.53
CA GLY A 172 -6.65 -10.64 19.36
C GLY A 172 -5.21 -11.02 19.03
N SER A 173 -4.44 -9.95 18.76
CA SER A 173 -3.05 -9.80 19.20
C SER A 173 -2.05 -10.96 18.93
N GLY A 174 -1.13 -10.68 18.07
CA GLY A 174 0.08 -11.48 17.91
C GLY A 174 0.26 -11.96 16.48
N GLY A 175 1.11 -11.27 15.74
CA GLY A 175 1.66 -11.77 14.48
C GLY A 175 2.32 -13.12 14.65
N SER A 176 1.56 -14.17 14.48
CA SER A 176 2.11 -15.49 14.21
C SER A 176 2.27 -15.62 12.71
N THR A 177 3.30 -15.00 12.20
CA THR A 177 3.93 -15.47 10.97
C THR A 177 4.44 -16.87 11.30
N SER A 178 3.76 -17.90 10.76
CA SER A 178 4.25 -19.28 10.92
C SER A 178 5.73 -19.30 10.53
N PRO A 179 6.63 -19.77 11.41
CA PRO A 179 8.07 -19.79 11.12
C PRO A 179 8.40 -20.56 9.84
N ALA A 180 7.53 -21.45 9.38
CA ALA A 180 7.64 -22.15 8.11
C ALA A 180 7.66 -21.24 6.87
N VAL A 181 7.00 -20.07 6.92
CA VAL A 181 6.99 -19.13 5.77
C VAL A 181 8.25 -18.25 5.76
N ILE A 182 8.81 -17.93 6.95
CA ILE A 182 10.01 -17.10 7.03
C ILE A 182 11.28 -17.90 6.70
N PHE A 183 11.32 -19.19 7.04
CA PHE A 183 12.51 -20.05 6.83
C PHE A 183 12.40 -20.96 5.62
N GLY A 184 11.22 -21.28 5.11
CA GLY A 184 11.01 -22.18 3.99
C GLY A 184 11.51 -21.64 2.66
N VAL A 185 11.27 -20.35 2.36
CA VAL A 185 11.64 -19.75 1.08
C VAL A 185 13.15 -19.55 0.93
N PRO A 186 13.90 -19.01 1.91
CA PRO A 186 15.35 -18.88 1.77
C PRO A 186 16.08 -20.23 1.76
N VAL A 187 15.58 -21.26 2.48
CA VAL A 187 16.18 -22.60 2.44
C VAL A 187 15.99 -23.26 1.08
N LEU A 188 14.84 -23.08 0.43
CA LEU A 188 14.60 -23.59 -0.92
C LEU A 188 15.53 -22.93 -1.95
N PHE A 189 15.76 -21.61 -1.84
CA PHE A 189 16.69 -20.89 -2.71
C PHE A 189 18.15 -21.32 -2.51
N LEU A 190 18.58 -21.56 -1.27
CA LEU A 190 19.91 -22.06 -0.97
C LEU A 190 20.14 -23.49 -1.49
N ALA A 191 19.13 -24.37 -1.38
CA ALA A 191 19.20 -25.73 -1.92
C ALA A 191 19.26 -25.74 -3.46
N LEU A 192 18.50 -24.88 -4.14
CA LEU A 192 18.54 -24.72 -5.59
C LEU A 192 19.87 -24.13 -6.07
N ALA A 193 20.40 -23.11 -5.39
CA ALA A 193 21.69 -22.51 -5.74
C ALA A 193 22.86 -23.48 -5.51
N GLY A 194 22.84 -24.23 -4.42
CA GLY A 194 23.83 -25.27 -4.11
C GLY A 194 23.81 -26.44 -5.12
N GLY A 195 22.62 -26.87 -5.50
CA GLY A 195 22.43 -27.93 -6.52
C GLY A 195 22.97 -27.54 -7.89
N LEU A 196 22.70 -26.28 -8.33
CA LEU A 196 23.20 -25.78 -9.63
C LEU A 196 24.72 -25.64 -9.64
N MET A 197 25.32 -25.24 -8.51
CA MET A 197 26.78 -25.10 -8.39
C MET A 197 27.50 -26.47 -8.37
N ALA A 198 26.89 -27.49 -7.75
CA ALA A 198 27.40 -28.87 -7.77
C ALA A 198 27.33 -29.51 -9.19
N LEU A 199 26.25 -29.23 -9.94
CA LEU A 199 26.13 -29.66 -11.33
C LEU A 199 27.19 -29.00 -12.25
N ARG A 200 27.46 -27.70 -12.08
CA ARG A 200 28.49 -26.99 -12.85
C ARG A 200 29.89 -27.50 -12.57
N ARG A 201 30.23 -27.91 -11.32
CA ARG A 201 31.52 -28.49 -10.98
C ARG A 201 31.75 -29.86 -11.61
N ARG A 202 30.70 -30.62 -11.93
CA ARG A 202 30.81 -31.91 -12.60
C ARG A 202 31.01 -31.80 -14.12
N GLN A 203 30.83 -30.63 -14.73
CA GLN A 203 30.97 -30.40 -16.17
C GLN A 203 32.28 -29.72 -16.57
N THR A 204 33.18 -29.40 -15.64
CA THR A 204 34.53 -28.92 -15.95
C THR A 204 35.43 -30.12 -16.16
N PRO A 205 35.93 -30.37 -17.37
CA PRO A 205 36.92 -31.42 -17.61
C PRO A 205 38.23 -31.07 -16.89
N PRO A 206 39.01 -32.07 -16.43
CA PRO A 206 40.27 -31.82 -15.74
C PRO A 206 41.25 -31.11 -16.67
N PRO A 207 42.12 -30.22 -16.16
CA PRO A 207 43.13 -29.58 -16.97
C PRO A 207 44.09 -30.63 -17.52
N ARG A 208 44.21 -30.67 -18.86
CA ARG A 208 45.13 -31.51 -19.59
C ARG A 208 46.55 -31.11 -19.21
N ALA A 209 47.30 -32.01 -18.62
CA ALA A 209 48.68 -31.85 -18.30
C ALA A 209 49.47 -31.51 -19.57
N ALA A 210 50.18 -30.39 -19.57
CA ALA A 210 51.12 -30.02 -20.60
C ALA A 210 52.31 -31.01 -20.52
N ALA A 211 52.40 -31.84 -21.52
CA ALA A 211 53.61 -32.64 -21.75
C ALA A 211 54.74 -31.69 -22.18
N SER A 212 55.78 -31.70 -21.41
CA SER A 212 57.12 -31.20 -21.76
C SER A 212 57.81 -32.21 -22.64
N ASP A 213 58.21 -31.82 -23.81
CA ASP A 213 59.34 -32.35 -24.57
C ASP A 213 59.85 -31.17 -25.38
N GLY A 214 61.00 -30.70 -25.19
CA GLY A 214 62.32 -31.31 -25.26
C GLY A 214 62.89 -31.12 -26.61
N GLU A 215 63.72 -30.06 -26.70
CA GLU A 215 65.07 -30.17 -27.35
C GLU A 215 65.22 -30.44 -28.83
N ARG A 216 66.00 -29.58 -29.43
CA ARG A 216 67.09 -29.63 -30.41
C ARG A 216 66.93 -28.73 -31.62
N ALA A 217 67.71 -27.68 -31.61
CA ALA A 217 69.02 -27.55 -32.28
C ALA A 217 68.96 -27.55 -33.81
N GLY A 218 69.62 -26.60 -34.41
CA GLY A 218 70.07 -26.57 -35.79
C GLY A 218 69.77 -25.26 -36.46
N GLU A 219 70.55 -24.21 -36.32
CA GLU A 219 71.80 -23.89 -37.05
C GLU A 219 71.66 -23.71 -38.57
N LYS A 220 72.24 -22.60 -38.98
CA LYS A 220 72.65 -22.10 -40.29
C LYS A 220 71.69 -21.21 -41.02
N GLU A 221 72.09 -20.00 -41.13
CA GLU A 221 73.15 -19.33 -41.91
C GLU A 221 72.72 -18.91 -43.31
N THR A 222 73.09 -17.67 -43.60
CA THR A 222 73.51 -17.12 -44.87
C THR A 222 72.54 -16.10 -45.52
N ALA A 223 72.91 -14.89 -45.40
CA ALA A 223 73.49 -13.94 -46.31
C ALA A 223 72.56 -13.20 -47.28
N ALA A 224 72.79 -11.95 -47.22
CA ALA A 224 72.44 -10.91 -48.18
C ALA A 224 72.98 -11.13 -49.61
N PRO A 225 72.68 -10.31 -50.57
CA PRO A 225 72.99 -8.89 -50.55
C PRO A 225 71.78 -7.95 -50.57
#